data_73c61749613549c32c1d0f9c65e3c3eb
#
_entry.id   73c61749613549c32c1d0f9c65e3c3eb
#
_cell.length_a   1.000
_cell.length_b   1.000
_cell.length_c   1.000
_cell.angle_alpha   90.00
_cell.angle_beta   90.00
_cell.angle_gamma   90.00
#
_symmetry.space_group_name_H-M   'P 1'
#
loop_
_entity.id
_entity.type
_entity.pdbx_description
1 polymer ?
#
loop_
_entity_poly.entity_id
_entity_poly.type
_entity_poly.pdbx_seq_one_letter_code
_entity_poly.pdbx_strand_id
1 'polypeptide(L)'
;MTLAPRQIHLDFHTSEAIPDIAANFDPRTFAETARKAEASSITVFARCHHGWLYYPSKRFPELIHPNLKNHNLLLEQVRALHDAGIKAPVYITVQWDYHSAQTHPEWLIRKPGGAHEGVPFTEAGFRQSLCVNTGYYNFLAAHTEEVCQLLGKELDGIFFDIVGIRPCSCSACRAEMKRRGIDASNPDEVRKFAKFSIDRFKEKMTALVRKQNPDCTIFYNAGHVGPCTRASRDAYTHFELESLPSGEWGYLHFPVTARYARTLGLDCMGMTGKFHTEWGDFHSLKNQAALEFECFRMLSYGYAVSIGDQLEPYGVLNPAAYQLIGKVFHQLKEREAWA
;
A
#
# COMPACT_ATOMS: atom_id res chain seq x y z
N MET A 1 -9.86 17.60 3.38
CA MET A 1 -9.05 16.91 4.41
C MET A 1 -7.60 17.15 4.05
N THR A 2 -6.80 17.70 4.93
CA THR A 2 -5.38 18.03 4.62
C THR A 2 -4.53 16.78 4.86
N LEU A 3 -3.68 16.41 3.91
CA LEU A 3 -2.71 15.32 4.07
C LEU A 3 -1.71 15.66 5.18
N ALA A 4 -1.25 14.64 5.88
CA ALA A 4 -0.14 14.79 6.81
C ALA A 4 1.14 15.12 6.04
N PRO A 5 1.88 16.18 6.37
CA PRO A 5 2.97 16.67 5.50
C PRO A 5 4.20 15.76 5.46
N ARG A 6 4.45 14.94 6.49
CA ARG A 6 5.62 14.06 6.61
C ARG A 6 5.18 12.66 7.01
N GLN A 7 5.07 11.78 6.03
CA GLN A 7 4.66 10.39 6.22
C GLN A 7 5.84 9.44 6.15
N ILE A 8 5.78 8.36 6.92
CA ILE A 8 6.61 7.17 6.74
C ILE A 8 5.68 6.07 6.24
N HIS A 9 6.02 5.45 5.10
CA HIS A 9 5.39 4.20 4.68
C HIS A 9 6.20 3.05 5.26
N LEU A 10 5.67 2.44 6.32
CA LEU A 10 6.39 1.44 7.10
C LEU A 10 6.03 0.05 6.59
N ASP A 11 6.81 -0.43 5.62
CA ASP A 11 6.61 -1.73 4.97
C ASP A 11 6.79 -2.89 5.95
N PHE A 12 5.90 -3.90 5.87
CA PHE A 12 5.94 -5.06 6.78
C PHE A 12 5.42 -6.33 6.11
N HIS A 13 6.24 -6.89 5.23
CA HIS A 13 5.95 -8.15 4.54
C HIS A 13 6.75 -9.29 5.18
N THR A 14 6.09 -10.09 6.02
CA THR A 14 6.73 -11.20 6.72
C THR A 14 6.19 -12.54 6.25
N SER A 15 7.11 -13.44 5.90
CA SER A 15 6.80 -14.83 5.56
C SER A 15 6.53 -15.64 6.83
N GLU A 16 5.70 -16.68 6.71
CA GLU A 16 5.46 -17.68 7.74
C GLU A 16 6.72 -18.43 8.20
N ALA A 17 7.80 -18.36 7.41
CA ALA A 17 9.09 -18.95 7.78
C ALA A 17 9.89 -18.10 8.78
N ILE A 18 9.52 -16.83 8.96
CA ILE A 18 10.21 -15.92 9.90
C ILE A 18 9.61 -16.12 11.30
N PRO A 19 10.42 -16.51 12.31
CA PRO A 19 9.95 -16.69 13.67
C PRO A 19 9.77 -15.35 14.40
N ASP A 20 9.09 -15.39 15.53
CA ASP A 20 9.03 -14.33 16.54
C ASP A 20 8.61 -12.93 16.03
N ILE A 21 7.66 -12.91 15.10
CA ILE A 21 7.15 -11.66 14.53
C ILE A 21 6.59 -10.76 15.64
N ALA A 22 7.06 -9.50 15.66
CA ALA A 22 6.71 -8.47 16.63
C ALA A 22 6.98 -8.85 18.10
N ALA A 23 7.92 -9.79 18.38
CA ALA A 23 8.24 -10.22 19.74
C ALA A 23 8.83 -9.10 20.62
N ASN A 24 9.48 -8.12 20.00
CA ASN A 24 10.14 -7.00 20.69
C ASN A 24 9.39 -5.66 20.46
N PHE A 25 8.16 -5.71 19.96
CA PHE A 25 7.38 -4.50 19.77
C PHE A 25 7.04 -3.87 21.14
N ASP A 26 7.44 -2.63 21.31
CA ASP A 26 7.07 -1.78 22.44
C ASP A 26 6.39 -0.51 21.92
N PRO A 27 5.07 -0.33 22.17
CA PRO A 27 4.29 0.78 21.61
C PRO A 27 4.81 2.15 22.01
N ARG A 28 5.38 2.28 23.22
CA ARG A 28 5.93 3.56 23.70
C ARG A 28 7.19 3.93 22.93
N THR A 29 8.15 3.00 22.83
CA THR A 29 9.40 3.21 22.09
C THR A 29 9.12 3.46 20.61
N PHE A 30 8.16 2.75 20.02
CA PHE A 30 7.72 2.93 18.65
C PHE A 30 7.23 4.37 18.40
N ALA A 31 6.27 4.84 19.20
CA ALA A 31 5.70 6.18 19.07
C ALA A 31 6.71 7.30 19.37
N GLU A 32 7.57 7.11 20.40
CA GLU A 32 8.61 8.08 20.73
C GLU A 32 9.66 8.21 19.62
N THR A 33 10.04 7.10 18.98
CA THR A 33 10.96 7.09 17.84
C THR A 33 10.37 7.83 16.64
N ALA A 34 9.11 7.56 16.31
CA ALA A 34 8.39 8.27 15.27
C ALA A 34 8.27 9.77 15.53
N ARG A 35 7.93 10.14 16.78
CA ARG A 35 7.81 11.55 17.20
C ARG A 35 9.15 12.28 17.16
N LYS A 36 10.24 11.64 17.58
CA LYS A 36 11.60 12.20 17.51
C LYS A 36 12.04 12.43 16.06
N ALA A 37 11.62 11.57 15.14
CA ALA A 37 11.84 11.75 13.69
C ALA A 37 10.87 12.77 13.07
N GLU A 38 10.01 13.43 13.86
CA GLU A 38 9.04 14.43 13.40
C GLU A 38 8.05 13.91 12.35
N ALA A 39 7.77 12.61 12.34
CA ALA A 39 6.72 12.04 11.50
C ALA A 39 5.35 12.58 11.91
N SER A 40 4.51 12.89 10.93
CA SER A 40 3.11 13.32 11.12
C SER A 40 2.11 12.22 10.73
N SER A 41 2.59 11.19 10.05
CA SER A 41 1.81 10.00 9.67
C SER A 41 2.74 8.79 9.51
N ILE A 42 2.27 7.60 9.88
CA ILE A 42 2.93 6.32 9.58
C ILE A 42 1.91 5.33 9.07
N THR A 43 2.10 4.81 7.84
CA THR A 43 1.29 3.73 7.32
C THR A 43 1.69 2.41 7.99
N VAL A 44 0.72 1.73 8.63
CA VAL A 44 0.91 0.45 9.32
C VAL A 44 0.10 -0.66 8.66
N PHE A 45 0.46 -1.92 8.89
CA PHE A 45 -0.04 -3.03 8.09
C PHE A 45 -1.16 -3.82 8.78
N ALA A 46 -2.32 -3.95 8.12
CA ALA A 46 -3.32 -4.94 8.49
C ALA A 46 -3.04 -6.29 7.83
N ARG A 47 -2.57 -6.29 6.55
CA ARG A 47 -2.33 -7.49 5.77
C ARG A 47 -1.21 -7.29 4.75
N CYS A 48 -0.26 -8.23 4.72
CA CYS A 48 0.91 -8.19 3.85
C CYS A 48 0.74 -9.01 2.54
N HIS A 49 1.74 -8.98 1.64
CA HIS A 49 1.75 -9.74 0.39
C HIS A 49 1.81 -11.27 0.58
N HIS A 50 2.29 -11.75 1.72
CA HIS A 50 2.23 -13.18 2.04
C HIS A 50 0.80 -13.63 2.39
N GLY A 51 -0.14 -12.68 2.62
CA GLY A 51 -1.54 -12.95 2.95
C GLY A 51 -1.85 -12.96 4.44
N TRP A 52 -0.85 -12.72 5.30
CA TRP A 52 -0.99 -12.78 6.75
C TRP A 52 -1.50 -11.48 7.35
N LEU A 53 -2.29 -11.61 8.43
CA LEU A 53 -2.89 -10.53 9.21
C LEU A 53 -2.07 -10.25 10.48
N TYR A 54 -1.99 -8.97 10.86
CA TYR A 54 -1.28 -8.50 12.06
C TYR A 54 -2.23 -7.97 13.14
N TYR A 55 -3.45 -8.51 13.18
CA TYR A 55 -4.47 -8.18 14.18
C TYR A 55 -5.32 -9.43 14.50
N PRO A 56 -6.04 -9.48 15.66
CA PRO A 56 -6.84 -10.64 16.06
C PRO A 56 -8.15 -10.70 15.26
N SER A 57 -8.06 -11.12 14.00
CA SER A 57 -9.22 -11.30 13.14
C SER A 57 -10.21 -12.31 13.71
N LYS A 58 -11.50 -11.94 13.70
CA LYS A 58 -12.59 -12.83 14.07
C LYS A 58 -13.18 -13.55 12.85
N ARG A 59 -13.11 -12.92 11.67
CA ARG A 59 -13.62 -13.50 10.43
C ARG A 59 -12.65 -14.46 9.78
N PHE A 60 -11.34 -14.24 9.97
CA PHE A 60 -10.26 -15.00 9.33
C PHE A 60 -9.15 -15.35 10.34
N PRO A 61 -9.48 -16.07 11.44
CA PRO A 61 -8.50 -16.36 12.47
C PRO A 61 -7.33 -17.23 11.95
N GLU A 62 -7.56 -18.03 10.91
CA GLU A 62 -6.56 -18.86 10.23
C GLU A 62 -5.53 -18.05 9.44
N LEU A 63 -5.83 -16.79 9.12
CA LEU A 63 -4.92 -15.87 8.40
C LEU A 63 -4.09 -14.99 9.34
N ILE A 64 -4.29 -15.09 10.67
CA ILE A 64 -3.39 -14.42 11.60
C ILE A 64 -1.99 -15.00 11.40
N HIS A 65 -0.96 -14.15 11.29
CA HIS A 65 0.39 -14.61 11.02
C HIS A 65 0.82 -15.67 12.06
N PRO A 66 1.23 -16.90 11.64
CA PRO A 66 1.41 -18.02 12.55
C PRO A 66 2.50 -17.79 13.62
N ASN A 67 3.46 -16.94 13.34
CA ASN A 67 4.55 -16.59 14.25
C ASN A 67 4.38 -15.23 14.94
N LEU A 68 3.21 -14.60 14.82
CA LEU A 68 2.92 -13.30 15.45
C LEU A 68 2.86 -13.46 16.99
N LYS A 69 3.76 -12.81 17.70
CA LYS A 69 3.81 -12.83 19.18
C LYS A 69 2.89 -11.78 19.80
N ASN A 70 2.78 -10.63 19.17
CA ASN A 70 1.83 -9.60 19.57
C ASN A 70 0.61 -9.61 18.64
N HIS A 71 -0.44 -10.34 19.03
CA HIS A 71 -1.67 -10.43 18.25
C HIS A 71 -2.42 -9.11 18.09
N ASN A 72 -2.13 -8.09 18.90
CA ASN A 72 -2.71 -6.75 18.82
C ASN A 72 -1.82 -5.74 18.08
N LEU A 73 -0.80 -6.18 17.37
CA LEU A 73 0.21 -5.30 16.78
C LEU A 73 -0.39 -4.09 16.06
N LEU A 74 -1.32 -4.31 15.13
CA LEU A 74 -1.97 -3.22 14.39
C LEU A 74 -2.67 -2.22 15.32
N LEU A 75 -3.44 -2.73 16.29
CA LEU A 75 -4.19 -1.88 17.23
C LEU A 75 -3.27 -1.05 18.12
N GLU A 76 -2.21 -1.68 18.62
CA GLU A 76 -1.23 -1.01 19.47
C GLU A 76 -0.41 0.02 18.70
N GLN A 77 -0.03 -0.27 17.45
CA GLN A 77 0.62 0.71 16.57
C GLN A 77 -0.28 1.94 16.34
N VAL A 78 -1.54 1.74 15.97
CA VAL A 78 -2.49 2.84 15.72
C VAL A 78 -2.66 3.69 16.97
N ARG A 79 -2.92 3.08 18.13
CA ARG A 79 -3.14 3.82 19.38
C ARG A 79 -1.89 4.57 19.85
N ALA A 80 -0.72 3.92 19.82
CA ALA A 80 0.53 4.56 20.20
C ALA A 80 0.85 5.76 19.30
N LEU A 81 0.59 5.68 18.00
CA LEU A 81 0.77 6.80 17.08
C LEU A 81 -0.23 7.93 17.38
N HIS A 82 -1.50 7.62 17.62
CA HIS A 82 -2.51 8.61 17.98
C HIS A 82 -2.19 9.33 19.29
N ASP A 83 -1.74 8.60 20.31
CA ASP A 83 -1.30 9.18 21.59
C ASP A 83 -0.11 10.15 21.41
N ALA A 84 0.69 9.94 20.34
CA ALA A 84 1.77 10.83 19.95
C ALA A 84 1.37 11.95 18.98
N GLY A 85 0.07 12.04 18.59
CA GLY A 85 -0.45 13.01 17.62
C GLY A 85 -0.09 12.69 16.17
N ILE A 86 0.23 11.43 15.86
CA ILE A 86 0.65 10.94 14.54
C ILE A 86 -0.50 10.13 13.92
N LYS A 87 -0.84 10.38 12.65
CA LYS A 87 -1.84 9.62 11.92
C LYS A 87 -1.34 8.21 11.56
N ALA A 88 -2.26 7.26 11.49
CA ALA A 88 -1.97 5.86 11.23
C ALA A 88 -2.87 5.28 10.11
N PRO A 89 -2.66 5.65 8.83
CA PRO A 89 -3.32 4.96 7.73
C PRO A 89 -2.90 3.49 7.69
N VAL A 90 -3.82 2.64 7.20
CA VAL A 90 -3.66 1.19 7.25
C VAL A 90 -3.45 0.61 5.84
N TYR A 91 -2.41 -0.19 5.69
CA TYR A 91 -2.08 -0.89 4.46
C TYR A 91 -2.86 -2.21 4.32
N ILE A 92 -3.39 -2.45 3.13
CA ILE A 92 -4.03 -3.70 2.72
C ILE A 92 -3.54 -4.08 1.33
N THR A 93 -2.89 -5.25 1.20
CA THR A 93 -2.54 -5.81 -0.11
C THR A 93 -3.79 -6.19 -0.90
N VAL A 94 -3.77 -6.03 -2.22
CA VAL A 94 -4.89 -6.39 -3.10
C VAL A 94 -4.53 -7.52 -4.06
N GLN A 95 -3.80 -7.26 -5.14
CA GLN A 95 -3.61 -8.29 -6.17
C GLN A 95 -2.45 -9.25 -5.89
N TRP A 96 -1.58 -8.98 -4.91
CA TRP A 96 -0.59 -9.92 -4.44
C TRP A 96 -0.98 -10.47 -3.07
N ASP A 97 -1.20 -11.77 -3.02
CA ASP A 97 -1.55 -12.51 -1.82
C ASP A 97 -1.18 -13.98 -2.01
N TYR A 98 -0.01 -14.31 -1.51
CA TYR A 98 0.57 -15.63 -1.70
C TYR A 98 -0.28 -16.75 -1.09
N HIS A 99 -0.76 -16.58 0.13
CA HIS A 99 -1.58 -17.59 0.81
C HIS A 99 -2.89 -17.85 0.06
N SER A 100 -3.61 -16.80 -0.31
CA SER A 100 -4.84 -16.94 -1.10
C SER A 100 -4.59 -17.52 -2.49
N ALA A 101 -3.45 -17.21 -3.11
CA ALA A 101 -3.09 -17.77 -4.42
C ALA A 101 -2.83 -19.29 -4.35
N GLN A 102 -2.28 -19.79 -3.25
CA GLN A 102 -2.07 -21.22 -3.02
C GLN A 102 -3.36 -21.97 -2.66
N THR A 103 -4.18 -21.37 -1.78
CA THR A 103 -5.40 -22.02 -1.27
C THR A 103 -6.58 -21.90 -2.23
N HIS A 104 -6.58 -20.88 -3.11
CA HIS A 104 -7.62 -20.58 -4.08
C HIS A 104 -7.05 -20.35 -5.50
N PRO A 105 -6.49 -21.39 -6.14
CA PRO A 105 -5.90 -21.25 -7.47
C PRO A 105 -6.91 -20.81 -8.56
N GLU A 106 -8.21 -20.93 -8.32
CA GLU A 106 -9.27 -20.42 -9.17
C GLU A 106 -9.38 -18.89 -9.14
N TRP A 107 -8.77 -18.23 -8.16
CA TRP A 107 -8.71 -16.77 -8.06
C TRP A 107 -7.56 -16.15 -8.84
N LEU A 108 -6.60 -16.95 -9.28
CA LEU A 108 -5.42 -16.45 -10.01
C LEU A 108 -5.80 -15.77 -11.32
N ILE A 109 -5.08 -14.70 -11.64
CA ILE A 109 -5.08 -14.12 -12.97
C ILE A 109 -4.51 -15.15 -13.95
N ARG A 110 -5.26 -15.42 -15.03
CA ARG A 110 -4.83 -16.33 -16.09
C ARG A 110 -4.51 -15.55 -17.35
N LYS A 111 -3.34 -15.81 -17.90
CA LYS A 111 -2.95 -15.32 -19.23
C LYS A 111 -3.69 -16.10 -20.33
N PRO A 112 -3.80 -15.56 -21.54
CA PRO A 112 -4.15 -16.39 -22.69
C PRO A 112 -3.24 -17.64 -22.75
N GLY A 113 -3.83 -18.82 -22.95
CA GLY A 113 -3.09 -20.09 -22.87
C GLY A 113 -3.10 -20.77 -21.48
N GLY A 114 -3.68 -20.13 -20.44
CA GLY A 114 -3.98 -20.76 -19.16
C GLY A 114 -2.93 -20.62 -18.06
N ALA A 115 -1.71 -20.17 -18.38
CA ALA A 115 -0.68 -19.90 -17.37
C ALA A 115 -1.15 -18.80 -16.42
N HIS A 116 -0.81 -18.87 -15.12
CA HIS A 116 -1.07 -17.78 -14.18
C HIS A 116 -0.09 -16.62 -14.38
N GLU A 117 -0.48 -15.45 -13.93
CA GLU A 117 0.41 -14.28 -13.87
C GLU A 117 1.15 -14.24 -12.53
N GLY A 118 2.45 -13.96 -12.61
CA GLY A 118 3.35 -13.85 -11.45
C GLY A 118 4.43 -14.91 -11.42
N VAL A 119 5.12 -15.00 -10.30
CA VAL A 119 6.20 -15.96 -10.08
C VAL A 119 5.60 -17.37 -9.97
N PRO A 120 6.20 -18.40 -10.59
CA PRO A 120 5.76 -19.79 -10.41
C PRO A 120 5.85 -20.22 -8.93
N PHE A 121 4.92 -21.07 -8.48
CA PHE A 121 4.94 -21.58 -7.09
C PHE A 121 6.16 -22.48 -6.77
N THR A 122 6.90 -22.88 -7.79
CA THR A 122 8.16 -23.62 -7.67
C THR A 122 9.36 -22.71 -7.37
N GLU A 123 9.19 -21.41 -7.45
CA GLU A 123 10.19 -20.40 -7.18
C GLU A 123 9.82 -19.61 -5.91
N ALA A 124 10.84 -19.13 -5.21
CA ALA A 124 10.63 -18.26 -4.05
C ALA A 124 9.98 -16.94 -4.47
N GLY A 125 9.02 -16.46 -3.69
CA GLY A 125 8.37 -15.16 -3.88
C GLY A 125 6.87 -15.21 -3.63
N PHE A 126 6.28 -14.03 -3.54
CA PHE A 126 4.86 -13.82 -3.21
C PHE A 126 4.07 -13.14 -4.35
N ARG A 127 4.68 -12.96 -5.53
CA ARG A 127 4.13 -12.14 -6.63
C ARG A 127 3.17 -12.92 -7.53
N GLN A 128 2.29 -13.73 -6.96
CA GLN A 128 1.19 -14.37 -7.68
C GLN A 128 0.01 -13.42 -7.71
N SER A 129 -0.49 -13.12 -8.93
CA SER A 129 -1.51 -12.10 -9.10
C SER A 129 -2.93 -12.67 -9.03
N LEU A 130 -3.78 -12.07 -8.22
CA LEU A 130 -5.18 -12.45 -7.99
C LEU A 130 -6.16 -11.55 -8.75
N CYS A 131 -7.24 -12.16 -9.24
CA CYS A 131 -8.24 -11.51 -10.06
C CYS A 131 -9.40 -10.98 -9.21
N VAL A 132 -9.61 -9.67 -9.24
CA VAL A 132 -10.70 -8.99 -8.51
C VAL A 132 -12.12 -9.29 -9.06
N ASN A 133 -12.26 -10.05 -10.15
CA ASN A 133 -13.56 -10.48 -10.67
C ASN A 133 -13.98 -11.87 -10.17
N THR A 134 -13.20 -12.52 -9.32
CA THR A 134 -13.46 -13.83 -8.71
C THR A 134 -14.03 -13.69 -7.31
N GLY A 135 -14.18 -14.82 -6.60
CA GLY A 135 -14.53 -14.84 -5.17
C GLY A 135 -13.57 -14.06 -4.28
N TYR A 136 -12.37 -13.80 -4.77
CA TYR A 136 -11.36 -12.97 -4.08
C TYR A 136 -11.88 -11.55 -3.74
N TYR A 137 -12.70 -10.96 -4.59
CA TYR A 137 -13.35 -9.67 -4.26
C TYR A 137 -14.16 -9.74 -2.96
N ASN A 138 -14.96 -10.78 -2.78
CA ASN A 138 -15.81 -10.93 -1.59
C ASN A 138 -14.96 -11.10 -0.32
N PHE A 139 -13.86 -11.85 -0.43
CA PHE A 139 -12.89 -11.98 0.65
C PHE A 139 -12.26 -10.63 1.02
N LEU A 140 -11.73 -9.88 0.03
CA LEU A 140 -11.15 -8.55 0.26
C LEU A 140 -12.17 -7.56 0.86
N ALA A 141 -13.40 -7.58 0.38
CA ALA A 141 -14.45 -6.72 0.89
C ALA A 141 -14.77 -7.04 2.37
N ALA A 142 -14.90 -8.32 2.71
CA ALA A 142 -15.14 -8.76 4.09
C ALA A 142 -13.97 -8.43 5.02
N HIS A 143 -12.72 -8.62 4.55
CA HIS A 143 -11.51 -8.25 5.28
C HIS A 143 -11.45 -6.72 5.51
N THR A 144 -11.67 -5.92 4.47
CA THR A 144 -11.66 -4.45 4.59
C THR A 144 -12.75 -3.96 5.53
N GLU A 145 -13.95 -4.55 5.46
CA GLU A 145 -15.04 -4.23 6.38
C GLU A 145 -14.66 -4.55 7.83
N GLU A 146 -14.00 -5.69 8.07
CA GLU A 146 -13.53 -6.06 9.42
C GLU A 146 -12.51 -5.05 9.94
N VAL A 147 -11.54 -4.61 9.13
CA VAL A 147 -10.55 -3.58 9.51
C VAL A 147 -11.26 -2.26 9.84
N CYS A 148 -12.22 -1.83 9.02
CA CYS A 148 -13.01 -0.63 9.28
C CYS A 148 -13.78 -0.72 10.60
N GLN A 149 -14.39 -1.87 10.89
CA GLN A 149 -15.13 -2.10 12.14
C GLN A 149 -14.22 -2.18 13.36
N LEU A 150 -13.06 -2.82 13.21
CA LEU A 150 -12.07 -3.01 14.27
C LEU A 150 -11.51 -1.68 14.77
N LEU A 151 -11.17 -0.79 13.84
CA LEU A 151 -10.56 0.51 14.15
C LEU A 151 -11.61 1.63 14.33
N GLY A 152 -12.76 1.50 13.68
CA GLY A 152 -13.83 2.49 13.79
C GLY A 152 -13.35 3.91 13.50
N LYS A 153 -13.45 4.81 14.48
CA LYS A 153 -12.99 6.21 14.37
C LYS A 153 -11.46 6.37 14.44
N GLU A 154 -10.74 5.34 14.87
CA GLU A 154 -9.28 5.34 14.89
C GLU A 154 -8.68 5.07 13.50
N LEU A 155 -9.48 4.75 12.47
CA LEU A 155 -9.02 4.53 11.10
C LEU A 155 -8.85 5.86 10.35
N ASP A 156 -7.63 6.34 10.21
CA ASP A 156 -7.32 7.58 9.47
C ASP A 156 -7.39 7.42 7.96
N GLY A 157 -6.99 6.26 7.44
CA GLY A 157 -6.92 6.01 6.01
C GLY A 157 -6.69 4.55 5.66
N ILE A 158 -6.93 4.19 4.39
CA ILE A 158 -6.55 2.89 3.82
C ILE A 158 -5.70 3.09 2.58
N PHE A 159 -4.54 2.45 2.61
CA PHE A 159 -3.64 2.29 1.48
C PHE A 159 -3.86 0.90 0.87
N PHE A 160 -4.59 0.83 -0.25
CA PHE A 160 -4.76 -0.40 -1.02
C PHE A 160 -3.60 -0.56 -2.00
N ASP A 161 -2.82 -1.62 -1.84
CA ASP A 161 -1.63 -1.83 -2.64
C ASP A 161 -1.80 -2.89 -3.73
N ILE A 162 -1.00 -2.75 -4.80
CA ILE A 162 -1.02 -3.60 -5.99
C ILE A 162 -2.41 -3.64 -6.63
N VAL A 163 -2.87 -2.46 -7.11
CA VAL A 163 -4.18 -2.29 -7.76
C VAL A 163 -3.98 -1.91 -9.23
N GLY A 164 -3.41 -2.83 -10.01
CA GLY A 164 -3.03 -2.62 -11.40
C GLY A 164 -4.05 -3.15 -12.42
N ILE A 165 -3.98 -2.60 -13.64
CA ILE A 165 -4.76 -3.09 -14.79
C ILE A 165 -4.09 -4.36 -15.31
N ARG A 166 -4.70 -5.52 -15.05
CA ARG A 166 -4.17 -6.83 -15.41
C ARG A 166 -5.16 -7.59 -16.29
N PRO A 167 -4.89 -7.75 -17.60
CA PRO A 167 -5.71 -8.58 -18.49
C PRO A 167 -5.82 -10.01 -17.94
N CYS A 168 -7.04 -10.53 -17.88
CA CYS A 168 -7.29 -11.84 -17.27
C CYS A 168 -8.25 -12.68 -18.10
N SER A 169 -7.87 -13.94 -18.33
CA SER A 169 -8.66 -14.96 -19.04
C SER A 169 -9.19 -16.07 -18.12
N CYS A 170 -9.31 -15.84 -16.79
CA CYS A 170 -9.94 -16.79 -15.88
C CYS A 170 -11.42 -17.02 -16.23
N SER A 171 -12.02 -18.07 -15.68
CA SER A 171 -13.42 -18.43 -15.95
C SER A 171 -14.40 -17.29 -15.67
N ALA A 172 -14.22 -16.59 -14.54
CA ALA A 172 -15.06 -15.45 -14.17
C ALA A 172 -14.95 -14.29 -15.17
N CYS A 173 -13.72 -13.92 -15.57
CA CYS A 173 -13.51 -12.88 -16.58
C CYS A 173 -14.09 -13.25 -17.95
N ARG A 174 -13.89 -14.48 -18.41
CA ARG A 174 -14.47 -14.96 -19.68
C ARG A 174 -16.00 -14.94 -19.66
N ALA A 175 -16.61 -15.40 -18.57
CA ALA A 175 -18.06 -15.36 -18.42
C ALA A 175 -18.60 -13.92 -18.46
N GLU A 176 -17.96 -13.00 -17.77
CA GLU A 176 -18.37 -11.59 -17.76
C GLU A 176 -18.15 -10.90 -19.12
N MET A 177 -17.03 -11.15 -19.79
CA MET A 177 -16.78 -10.66 -21.15
C MET A 177 -17.86 -11.17 -22.13
N LYS A 178 -18.19 -12.48 -22.10
CA LYS A 178 -19.26 -13.06 -22.91
C LYS A 178 -20.60 -12.37 -22.64
N ARG A 179 -20.97 -12.17 -21.37
CA ARG A 179 -22.21 -11.48 -20.98
C ARG A 179 -22.29 -10.05 -21.51
N ARG A 180 -21.14 -9.39 -21.70
CA ARG A 180 -21.03 -8.02 -22.21
C ARG A 180 -20.83 -7.93 -23.71
N GLY A 181 -20.77 -9.05 -24.44
CA GLY A 181 -20.47 -9.07 -25.87
C GLY A 181 -19.05 -8.66 -26.23
N ILE A 182 -18.09 -8.83 -25.31
CA ILE A 182 -16.67 -8.50 -25.49
C ILE A 182 -15.97 -9.69 -26.11
N ASP A 183 -15.19 -9.46 -27.19
CA ASP A 183 -14.37 -10.48 -27.79
C ASP A 183 -13.12 -10.79 -26.96
N ALA A 184 -13.14 -11.95 -26.28
CA ALA A 184 -12.02 -12.42 -25.47
C ALA A 184 -10.78 -12.82 -26.29
N SER A 185 -10.86 -12.89 -27.62
CA SER A 185 -9.72 -13.12 -28.50
C SER A 185 -9.01 -11.83 -28.92
N ASN A 186 -9.66 -10.68 -28.74
CA ASN A 186 -9.12 -9.37 -29.05
C ASN A 186 -8.36 -8.78 -27.83
N PRO A 187 -7.01 -8.64 -27.89
CA PRO A 187 -6.22 -8.14 -26.76
C PRO A 187 -6.60 -6.73 -26.29
N ASP A 188 -7.04 -5.86 -27.20
CA ASP A 188 -7.42 -4.48 -26.86
C ASP A 188 -8.75 -4.45 -26.11
N GLU A 189 -9.71 -5.30 -26.50
CA GLU A 189 -10.98 -5.44 -25.77
C GLU A 189 -10.75 -6.03 -24.38
N VAL A 190 -9.91 -7.05 -24.27
CA VAL A 190 -9.51 -7.65 -22.98
C VAL A 190 -8.82 -6.62 -22.09
N ARG A 191 -7.96 -5.75 -22.64
CA ARG A 191 -7.31 -4.66 -21.88
C ARG A 191 -8.33 -3.62 -21.39
N LYS A 192 -9.25 -3.22 -22.24
CA LYS A 192 -10.36 -2.31 -21.86
C LYS A 192 -11.24 -2.92 -20.78
N PHE A 193 -11.53 -4.21 -20.86
CA PHE A 193 -12.27 -4.93 -19.84
C PHE A 193 -11.49 -5.02 -18.52
N ALA A 194 -10.17 -5.25 -18.54
CA ALA A 194 -9.33 -5.25 -17.37
C ALA A 194 -9.36 -3.88 -16.66
N LYS A 195 -9.25 -2.79 -17.45
CA LYS A 195 -9.40 -1.43 -16.91
C LYS A 195 -10.77 -1.22 -16.28
N PHE A 196 -11.85 -1.55 -16.97
CA PHE A 196 -13.20 -1.47 -16.42
C PHE A 196 -13.33 -2.26 -15.10
N SER A 197 -12.74 -3.45 -15.03
CA SER A 197 -12.80 -4.30 -13.84
C SER A 197 -12.12 -3.67 -12.64
N ILE A 198 -10.95 -3.06 -12.85
CA ILE A 198 -10.21 -2.43 -11.76
C ILE A 198 -10.84 -1.09 -11.32
N ASP A 199 -11.38 -0.31 -12.24
CA ASP A 199 -12.11 0.91 -11.91
C ASP A 199 -13.35 0.58 -11.06
N ARG A 200 -14.15 -0.42 -11.49
CA ARG A 200 -15.29 -0.92 -10.71
C ARG A 200 -14.90 -1.46 -9.34
N PHE A 201 -13.77 -2.13 -9.24
CA PHE A 201 -13.23 -2.59 -7.95
C PHE A 201 -12.99 -1.41 -7.01
N LYS A 202 -12.28 -0.39 -7.47
CA LYS A 202 -12.00 0.83 -6.69
C LYS A 202 -13.29 1.52 -6.22
N GLU A 203 -14.24 1.73 -7.13
CA GLU A 203 -15.54 2.34 -6.80
C GLU A 203 -16.27 1.58 -5.69
N LYS A 204 -16.33 0.24 -5.80
CA LYS A 204 -17.01 -0.60 -4.82
C LYS A 204 -16.30 -0.60 -3.46
N MET A 205 -14.96 -0.68 -3.45
CA MET A 205 -14.19 -0.65 -2.20
C MET A 205 -14.28 0.72 -1.52
N THR A 206 -14.23 1.79 -2.29
CA THR A 206 -14.44 3.16 -1.75
C THR A 206 -15.84 3.32 -1.16
N ALA A 207 -16.88 2.84 -1.84
CA ALA A 207 -18.25 2.87 -1.31
C ALA A 207 -18.38 2.07 0.00
N LEU A 208 -17.70 0.92 0.11
CA LEU A 208 -17.67 0.11 1.32
C LEU A 208 -16.99 0.84 2.47
N VAL A 209 -15.80 1.41 2.24
CA VAL A 209 -15.04 2.14 3.26
C VAL A 209 -15.82 3.37 3.73
N ARG A 210 -16.36 4.18 2.81
CA ARG A 210 -17.13 5.38 3.15
C ARG A 210 -18.41 5.10 3.93
N LYS A 211 -19.03 3.94 3.73
CA LYS A 211 -20.19 3.49 4.51
C LYS A 211 -19.81 3.25 5.98
N GLN A 212 -18.59 2.77 6.24
CA GLN A 212 -18.11 2.48 7.59
C GLN A 212 -17.46 3.71 8.25
N ASN A 213 -16.66 4.44 7.47
CA ASN A 213 -15.96 5.65 7.91
C ASN A 213 -15.89 6.68 6.75
N PRO A 214 -16.79 7.69 6.74
CA PRO A 214 -16.84 8.70 5.67
C PRO A 214 -15.62 9.61 5.62
N ASP A 215 -14.88 9.76 6.72
CA ASP A 215 -13.73 10.65 6.82
C ASP A 215 -12.39 9.95 6.52
N CYS A 216 -12.41 8.64 6.32
CA CYS A 216 -11.22 7.83 6.02
C CYS A 216 -10.58 8.24 4.69
N THR A 217 -9.26 8.46 4.67
CA THR A 217 -8.54 8.67 3.41
C THR A 217 -8.38 7.35 2.65
N ILE A 218 -8.39 7.40 1.30
CA ILE A 218 -8.34 6.21 0.46
C ILE A 218 -7.37 6.45 -0.70
N PHE A 219 -6.39 5.58 -0.82
CA PHE A 219 -5.48 5.52 -1.95
C PHE A 219 -5.36 4.10 -2.50
N TYR A 220 -5.22 3.97 -3.82
CA TYR A 220 -5.00 2.72 -4.54
C TYR A 220 -3.67 2.80 -5.28
N ASN A 221 -2.67 2.05 -4.81
CA ASN A 221 -1.35 2.04 -5.41
C ASN A 221 -1.25 1.06 -6.59
N ALA A 222 -0.67 1.56 -7.69
CA ALA A 222 -0.32 0.77 -8.86
C ALA A 222 1.10 1.11 -9.35
N GLY A 223 1.92 1.71 -8.49
CA GLY A 223 3.27 2.20 -8.81
C GLY A 223 3.29 3.46 -9.69
N HIS A 224 2.17 3.88 -10.29
CA HIS A 224 2.12 5.02 -11.18
C HIS A 224 0.73 5.67 -11.21
N VAL A 225 0.70 7.00 -11.18
CA VAL A 225 -0.51 7.81 -11.43
C VAL A 225 -0.41 8.43 -12.82
N GLY A 226 -1.26 7.99 -13.73
CA GLY A 226 -1.22 8.40 -15.12
C GLY A 226 -2.61 8.49 -15.77
N PRO A 227 -2.71 8.59 -17.10
CA PRO A 227 -3.98 8.78 -17.83
C PRO A 227 -5.06 7.72 -17.50
N CYS A 228 -4.64 6.50 -17.18
CA CYS A 228 -5.55 5.42 -16.79
C CYS A 228 -6.28 5.70 -15.47
N THR A 229 -5.72 6.54 -14.59
CA THR A 229 -6.29 6.87 -13.28
C THR A 229 -7.49 7.82 -13.40
N ARG A 230 -7.55 8.64 -14.46
CA ARG A 230 -8.59 9.69 -14.64
C ARG A 230 -10.02 9.16 -14.51
N ALA A 231 -10.33 7.99 -15.07
CA ALA A 231 -11.69 7.44 -15.08
C ALA A 231 -12.18 7.00 -13.68
N SER A 232 -11.27 6.62 -12.79
CA SER A 232 -11.58 6.21 -11.42
C SER A 232 -11.11 7.22 -10.38
N ARG A 233 -10.83 8.47 -10.78
CA ARG A 233 -10.32 9.52 -9.90
C ARG A 233 -11.18 9.71 -8.64
N ASP A 234 -12.49 9.64 -8.77
CA ASP A 234 -13.42 9.88 -7.65
C ASP A 234 -13.45 8.76 -6.60
N ALA A 235 -12.78 7.63 -6.89
CA ALA A 235 -12.56 6.59 -5.90
C ALA A 235 -11.42 6.93 -4.92
N TYR A 236 -10.57 7.89 -5.26
CA TYR A 236 -9.45 8.32 -4.43
C TYR A 236 -9.82 9.55 -3.59
N THR A 237 -9.16 9.73 -2.46
CA THR A 237 -9.18 10.98 -1.70
C THR A 237 -7.95 11.85 -1.98
N HIS A 238 -6.84 11.23 -2.33
CA HIS A 238 -5.55 11.84 -2.63
C HIS A 238 -4.73 10.89 -3.51
N PHE A 239 -3.57 11.33 -3.97
CA PHE A 239 -2.60 10.49 -4.67
C PHE A 239 -1.28 10.40 -3.89
N GLU A 240 -0.75 9.20 -3.78
CA GLU A 240 0.61 8.96 -3.33
C GLU A 240 1.46 8.56 -4.55
N LEU A 241 2.47 9.37 -4.85
CA LEU A 241 3.28 9.23 -6.06
C LEU A 241 4.57 8.48 -5.72
N GLU A 242 4.49 7.15 -5.72
CA GLU A 242 5.65 6.31 -5.51
C GLU A 242 6.71 6.58 -6.59
N SER A 243 7.93 6.83 -6.16
CA SER A 243 9.07 7.07 -7.03
C SER A 243 10.35 6.66 -6.32
N LEU A 244 11.02 5.64 -6.85
CA LEU A 244 12.26 5.08 -6.32
C LEU A 244 13.42 5.42 -7.28
N PRO A 245 13.94 6.68 -7.26
CA PRO A 245 14.80 7.18 -8.33
C PRO A 245 16.15 6.48 -8.44
N SER A 246 16.70 5.97 -7.33
CA SER A 246 17.96 5.22 -7.32
C SER A 246 17.75 3.73 -7.68
N GLY A 247 16.50 3.27 -7.80
CA GLY A 247 16.14 1.99 -8.37
C GLY A 247 15.96 2.06 -9.89
N GLU A 248 14.98 1.33 -10.42
CA GLU A 248 14.74 1.27 -11.88
C GLU A 248 14.01 2.51 -12.43
N TRP A 249 13.40 3.35 -11.58
CA TRP A 249 12.46 4.40 -11.98
C TRP A 249 13.14 5.69 -12.46
N GLY A 250 14.33 5.99 -11.96
CA GLY A 250 15.09 7.19 -12.30
C GLY A 250 14.48 8.51 -11.80
N TYR A 251 15.28 9.57 -11.81
CA TYR A 251 14.91 10.88 -11.28
C TYR A 251 13.86 11.65 -12.10
N LEU A 252 13.52 11.18 -13.30
CA LEU A 252 12.49 11.82 -14.15
C LEU A 252 11.08 11.30 -13.85
N HIS A 253 10.93 10.15 -13.20
CA HIS A 253 9.63 9.57 -12.92
C HIS A 253 8.75 10.50 -12.07
N PHE A 254 9.27 10.96 -10.91
CA PHE A 254 8.48 11.83 -10.03
C PHE A 254 8.00 13.11 -10.70
N PRO A 255 8.87 13.96 -11.31
CA PRO A 255 8.42 15.23 -11.89
C PRO A 255 7.44 15.07 -13.06
N VAL A 256 7.52 13.99 -13.84
CA VAL A 256 6.57 13.71 -14.91
C VAL A 256 5.22 13.31 -14.32
N THR A 257 5.22 12.37 -13.40
CA THR A 257 4.01 11.88 -12.72
C THR A 257 3.32 12.99 -11.92
N ALA A 258 4.09 13.79 -11.19
CA ALA A 258 3.59 14.91 -10.40
C ALA A 258 2.85 15.96 -11.24
N ARG A 259 3.41 16.33 -12.41
CA ARG A 259 2.77 17.28 -13.32
C ARG A 259 1.43 16.74 -13.86
N TYR A 260 1.36 15.46 -14.14
CA TYR A 260 0.12 14.84 -14.56
C TYR A 260 -0.89 14.75 -13.41
N ALA A 261 -0.49 14.21 -12.24
CA ALA A 261 -1.35 14.03 -11.09
C ALA A 261 -2.03 15.33 -10.65
N ARG A 262 -1.33 16.46 -10.69
CA ARG A 262 -1.87 17.80 -10.43
C ARG A 262 -3.09 18.12 -11.30
N THR A 263 -3.15 17.65 -12.55
CA THR A 263 -4.29 17.88 -13.47
C THR A 263 -5.55 17.11 -13.09
N LEU A 264 -5.43 16.17 -12.15
CA LEU A 264 -6.55 15.40 -11.63
C LEU A 264 -7.26 16.09 -10.46
N GLY A 265 -6.68 17.16 -9.88
CA GLY A 265 -7.33 18.03 -8.89
C GLY A 265 -7.56 17.39 -7.51
N LEU A 266 -6.70 16.46 -7.10
CA LEU A 266 -6.63 15.94 -5.74
C LEU A 266 -5.29 16.33 -5.11
N ASP A 267 -5.25 16.39 -3.77
CA ASP A 267 -4.01 16.55 -3.03
C ASP A 267 -3.05 15.40 -3.35
N CYS A 268 -1.76 15.70 -3.35
CA CYS A 268 -0.73 14.73 -3.68
C CYS A 268 0.33 14.64 -2.59
N MET A 269 0.87 13.44 -2.44
CA MET A 269 2.04 13.12 -1.64
C MET A 269 3.07 12.47 -2.56
N GLY A 270 4.32 12.91 -2.51
CA GLY A 270 5.41 12.18 -3.15
C GLY A 270 5.95 11.12 -2.21
N MET A 271 6.35 9.96 -2.74
CA MET A 271 6.92 8.87 -1.96
C MET A 271 8.27 8.46 -2.53
N THR A 272 9.28 8.39 -1.68
CA THR A 272 10.59 7.78 -1.94
C THR A 272 10.89 6.75 -0.87
N GLY A 273 12.08 6.13 -0.87
CA GLY A 273 12.51 5.17 0.15
C GLY A 273 13.82 5.59 0.82
N LYS A 274 14.04 5.14 2.07
CA LYS A 274 15.32 5.30 2.77
C LYS A 274 16.43 4.42 2.17
N PHE A 275 16.06 3.45 1.36
CA PHE A 275 16.90 2.42 0.77
C PHE A 275 17.40 2.83 -0.63
N HIS A 276 18.44 2.12 -1.13
CA HIS A 276 19.09 2.47 -2.40
C HIS A 276 18.28 2.04 -3.63
N THR A 277 17.77 0.81 -3.66
CA THR A 277 17.20 0.23 -4.87
C THR A 277 15.67 0.16 -4.83
N GLU A 278 15.12 -0.80 -4.09
CA GLU A 278 13.70 -1.09 -4.04
C GLU A 278 13.29 -1.57 -2.63
N TRP A 279 12.00 -1.82 -2.41
CA TRP A 279 11.44 -2.23 -1.12
C TRP A 279 12.08 -3.47 -0.49
N GLY A 280 12.67 -4.38 -1.31
CA GLY A 280 13.41 -5.53 -0.82
C GLY A 280 14.82 -5.21 -0.30
N ASP A 281 15.31 -4.00 -0.50
CA ASP A 281 16.64 -3.54 -0.04
C ASP A 281 16.56 -3.09 1.42
N PHE A 282 16.50 -4.05 2.33
CA PHE A 282 16.04 -3.88 3.70
C PHE A 282 16.97 -3.03 4.58
N HIS A 283 18.28 -3.27 4.55
CA HIS A 283 19.23 -2.63 5.46
C HIS A 283 20.09 -1.53 4.84
N SER A 284 19.88 -1.19 3.57
CA SER A 284 20.61 -0.07 2.98
C SER A 284 19.99 1.28 3.35
N LEU A 285 20.86 2.30 3.42
CA LEU A 285 20.46 3.68 3.67
C LEU A 285 21.00 4.58 2.55
N LYS A 286 20.13 5.38 1.96
CA LYS A 286 20.56 6.47 1.08
C LYS A 286 21.47 7.43 1.84
N ASN A 287 22.38 8.08 1.11
CA ASN A 287 23.06 9.23 1.70
C ASN A 287 22.05 10.37 1.92
N GLN A 288 22.31 11.20 2.92
CA GLN A 288 21.42 12.27 3.34
C GLN A 288 21.10 13.24 2.19
N ALA A 289 22.08 13.62 1.37
CA ALA A 289 21.89 14.57 0.27
C ALA A 289 20.92 14.05 -0.81
N ALA A 290 20.95 12.75 -1.12
CA ALA A 290 20.01 12.14 -2.05
C ALA A 290 18.58 12.17 -1.49
N LEU A 291 18.40 11.81 -0.22
CA LEU A 291 17.09 11.82 0.42
C LEU A 291 16.54 13.25 0.55
N GLU A 292 17.38 14.22 0.92
CA GLU A 292 17.03 15.64 0.93
C GLU A 292 16.58 16.13 -0.44
N PHE A 293 17.36 15.84 -1.48
CA PHE A 293 17.01 16.25 -2.85
C PHE A 293 15.64 15.72 -3.28
N GLU A 294 15.37 14.45 -3.03
CA GLU A 294 14.12 13.81 -3.38
C GLU A 294 12.94 14.43 -2.60
N CYS A 295 13.06 14.57 -1.29
CA CYS A 295 12.03 15.14 -0.43
C CYS A 295 11.77 16.64 -0.71
N PHE A 296 12.83 17.44 -0.85
CA PHE A 296 12.69 18.87 -1.19
C PHE A 296 12.09 19.07 -2.57
N ARG A 297 12.35 18.16 -3.51
CA ARG A 297 11.70 18.21 -4.81
C ARG A 297 10.20 17.96 -4.70
N MET A 298 9.72 17.05 -3.82
CA MET A 298 8.31 16.85 -3.53
C MET A 298 7.69 18.12 -2.93
N LEU A 299 8.34 18.66 -1.91
CA LEU A 299 7.91 19.91 -1.28
C LEU A 299 7.82 21.07 -2.27
N SER A 300 8.78 21.21 -3.20
CA SER A 300 8.78 22.27 -4.23
C SER A 300 7.61 22.20 -5.23
N TYR A 301 6.91 21.07 -5.29
CA TYR A 301 5.65 20.90 -6.02
C TYR A 301 4.41 21.22 -5.17
N GLY A 302 4.57 21.59 -3.90
CA GLY A 302 3.48 21.77 -2.95
C GLY A 302 2.87 20.44 -2.50
N TYR A 303 3.67 19.37 -2.42
CA TYR A 303 3.21 18.03 -2.06
C TYR A 303 3.68 17.66 -0.66
N ALA A 304 2.86 16.87 0.02
CA ALA A 304 3.31 16.14 1.19
C ALA A 304 4.41 15.13 0.81
N VAL A 305 5.21 14.73 1.78
CA VAL A 305 6.37 13.86 1.59
C VAL A 305 6.17 12.54 2.34
N SER A 306 6.39 11.41 1.67
CA SER A 306 6.45 10.09 2.26
C SER A 306 7.83 9.47 2.04
N ILE A 307 8.39 8.89 3.10
CA ILE A 307 9.63 8.11 3.04
C ILE A 307 9.31 6.66 3.39
N GLY A 308 9.63 5.76 2.47
CA GLY A 308 9.50 4.33 2.69
C GLY A 308 10.60 3.81 3.61
N ASP A 309 10.19 3.02 4.60
CA ASP A 309 11.03 2.25 5.51
C ASP A 309 10.45 0.85 5.69
N GLN A 310 11.19 -0.06 6.28
CA GLN A 310 10.72 -1.40 6.64
C GLN A 310 10.80 -1.58 8.16
N LEU A 311 9.71 -2.09 8.74
CA LEU A 311 9.72 -2.52 10.14
C LEU A 311 10.52 -3.83 10.25
N GLU A 312 11.45 -3.89 11.21
CA GLU A 312 12.16 -5.13 11.50
C GLU A 312 11.15 -6.24 11.90
N PRO A 313 11.36 -7.49 11.50
CA PRO A 313 10.40 -8.56 11.80
C PRO A 313 10.04 -8.68 13.28
N TYR A 314 10.98 -8.38 14.17
CA TYR A 314 10.74 -8.38 15.63
C TYR A 314 9.93 -7.18 16.13
N GLY A 315 9.52 -6.26 15.28
CA GLY A 315 8.69 -5.11 15.63
C GLY A 315 9.45 -3.88 16.08
N VAL A 316 10.75 -3.76 15.77
CA VAL A 316 11.59 -2.64 16.19
C VAL A 316 11.90 -1.72 15.01
N LEU A 317 11.84 -0.41 15.22
CA LEU A 317 12.26 0.58 14.23
C LEU A 317 13.79 0.69 14.22
N ASN A 318 14.39 0.77 13.03
CA ASN A 318 15.85 0.87 12.90
C ASN A 318 16.36 2.26 13.30
N PRO A 319 17.19 2.40 14.38
CA PRO A 319 17.61 3.71 14.87
C PRO A 319 18.39 4.54 13.84
N ALA A 320 19.18 3.91 12.97
CA ALA A 320 19.95 4.62 11.95
C ALA A 320 19.05 5.19 10.86
N ALA A 321 18.01 4.43 10.47
CA ALA A 321 16.99 4.90 9.52
C ALA A 321 16.24 6.11 10.09
N TYR A 322 15.78 6.02 11.34
CA TYR A 322 15.04 7.12 11.99
C TYR A 322 15.90 8.33 12.31
N GLN A 323 17.20 8.17 12.52
CA GLN A 323 18.14 9.30 12.60
C GLN A 323 18.27 10.02 11.26
N LEU A 324 18.36 9.28 10.15
CA LEU A 324 18.44 9.86 8.80
C LEU A 324 17.13 10.55 8.42
N ILE A 325 15.99 9.85 8.57
CA ILE A 325 14.66 10.38 8.27
C ILE A 325 14.38 11.63 9.11
N GLY A 326 14.68 11.61 10.40
CA GLY A 326 14.47 12.73 11.31
C GLY A 326 15.25 13.98 10.91
N LYS A 327 16.50 13.84 10.43
CA LYS A 327 17.27 14.98 9.91
C LYS A 327 16.59 15.63 8.70
N VAL A 328 16.06 14.82 7.79
CA VAL A 328 15.37 15.34 6.59
C VAL A 328 14.01 15.92 6.95
N PHE A 329 13.23 15.24 7.79
CA PHE A 329 11.91 15.72 8.22
C PHE A 329 12.00 17.03 9.03
N HIS A 330 13.03 17.19 9.86
CA HIS A 330 13.29 18.45 10.56
C HIS A 330 13.45 19.62 9.57
N GLN A 331 14.28 19.44 8.55
CA GLN A 331 14.49 20.47 7.53
C GLN A 331 13.22 20.77 6.72
N LEU A 332 12.41 19.74 6.41
CA LEU A 332 11.13 19.92 5.73
C LEU A 332 10.15 20.71 6.58
N LYS A 333 10.03 20.39 7.86
CA LYS A 333 9.15 21.06 8.82
C LYS A 333 9.37 22.57 8.89
N GLU A 334 10.63 22.99 8.85
CA GLU A 334 10.98 24.42 8.81
C GLU A 334 10.51 25.15 7.55
N ARG A 335 10.18 24.40 6.48
CA ARG A 335 9.90 24.95 5.15
C ARG A 335 8.50 24.60 4.61
N GLU A 336 7.80 23.68 5.24
CA GLU A 336 6.46 23.22 4.75
C GLU A 336 5.42 24.34 4.73
N ALA A 337 5.60 25.40 5.53
CA ALA A 337 4.69 26.54 5.52
C ALA A 337 4.78 27.39 4.22
N TRP A 338 5.82 27.17 3.40
CA TRP A 338 6.04 27.89 2.14
C TRP A 338 5.61 27.10 0.89
N ALA A 339 5.17 25.84 1.06
CA ALA A 339 4.84 24.92 -0.04
C ALA A 339 3.34 24.87 -0.39
#